data_6851482e92ff8ca9f43b6f2271df8107
#
_entry.id   6851482e92ff8ca9f43b6f2271df8107
#
_cell.length_a   1.000
_cell.length_b   1.000
_cell.length_c   1.000
_cell.angle_alpha   90.00
_cell.angle_beta   90.00
_cell.angle_gamma   90.00
#
_symmetry.space_group_name_H-M   'P 1'
#
loop_
_entity.id
_entity.type
_entity.pdbx_description
1 polymer ?
#
loop_
_entity_poly.entity_id
_entity_poly.type
_entity_poly.pdbx_seq_one_letter_code
_entity_poly.pdbx_strand_id
1 'polypeptide(L)'
;MAMHKNRYWHLGNGLALDLGAFVSALEFATEKQAVVIGKPNPHLFQLAVKHWGLPFQSIYMLGDDLDSDIGGANNMGMQSALVRAGKYREASLKQSEIKPSYIINSVADLPELLHLN
;
A
#
# COMPACT_ATOMS: atom_id res chain seq x y z
N MET A 1 14.60 13.01 -0.41
CA MET A 1 13.56 12.07 0.05
C MET A 1 12.27 12.31 -0.73
N ALA A 2 11.49 11.26 -0.98
CA ALA A 2 10.17 11.34 -1.62
C ALA A 2 9.15 10.55 -0.81
N MET A 3 7.90 11.00 -0.82
CA MET A 3 6.81 10.30 -0.13
C MET A 3 6.48 8.97 -0.82
N HIS A 4 6.40 8.98 -2.13
CA HIS A 4 6.17 7.81 -2.98
C HIS A 4 6.64 8.09 -4.41
N LYS A 5 6.63 7.04 -5.26
CA LYS A 5 6.93 7.16 -6.69
C LYS A 5 5.82 6.58 -7.56
N ASN A 6 4.55 6.78 -7.18
CA ASN A 6 3.42 6.39 -8.01
C ASN A 6 3.45 7.16 -9.32
N ARG A 7 3.11 6.49 -10.41
CA ARG A 7 3.21 7.04 -11.77
C ARG A 7 2.07 7.98 -12.09
N TYR A 8 0.86 7.62 -11.66
CA TYR A 8 -0.38 8.34 -11.94
C TYR A 8 -1.42 8.04 -10.87
N TRP A 9 -2.44 8.85 -10.83
CA TRP A 9 -3.65 8.63 -10.03
C TRP A 9 -4.89 8.87 -10.89
N HIS A 10 -6.04 8.35 -10.47
CA HIS A 10 -7.29 8.49 -11.19
C HIS A 10 -8.02 9.76 -10.77
N LEU A 11 -8.30 10.61 -11.77
CA LEU A 11 -9.33 11.64 -11.70
C LEU A 11 -10.61 11.09 -12.31
N GLY A 12 -11.76 11.65 -11.96
CA GLY A 12 -13.06 11.19 -12.46
C GLY A 12 -13.17 11.08 -13.99
N ASN A 13 -12.37 11.82 -14.74
CA ASN A 13 -12.35 11.89 -16.20
C ASN A 13 -11.05 11.38 -16.83
N GLY A 14 -10.17 10.72 -16.10
CA GLY A 14 -8.92 10.17 -16.65
C GLY A 14 -7.80 10.00 -15.66
N LEU A 15 -6.58 9.98 -16.18
CA LEU A 15 -5.35 9.84 -15.42
C LEU A 15 -4.65 11.18 -15.27
N ALA A 16 -4.10 11.44 -14.09
CA ALA A 16 -3.20 12.55 -13.83
C ALA A 16 -1.83 12.03 -13.39
N LEU A 17 -0.78 12.79 -13.69
CA LEU A 17 0.56 12.49 -13.20
C LEU A 17 0.57 12.55 -11.68
N ASP A 18 1.21 11.55 -11.08
CA ASP A 18 1.46 11.51 -9.65
C ASP A 18 2.91 11.91 -9.33
N LEU A 19 3.24 11.99 -8.06
CA LEU A 19 4.52 12.47 -7.54
C LEU A 19 5.73 11.76 -8.17
N GLY A 20 5.59 10.50 -8.55
CA GLY A 20 6.68 9.72 -9.15
C GLY A 20 7.25 10.32 -10.44
N ALA A 21 6.41 10.94 -11.25
CA ALA A 21 6.86 11.64 -12.47
C ALA A 21 7.79 12.82 -12.14
N PHE A 22 7.43 13.61 -11.14
CA PHE A 22 8.23 14.75 -10.67
C PHE A 22 9.51 14.30 -9.98
N VAL A 23 9.44 13.26 -9.14
CA VAL A 23 10.61 12.66 -8.52
C VAL A 23 11.59 12.16 -9.58
N SER A 24 11.11 11.47 -10.61
CA SER A 24 11.95 10.97 -11.70
C SER A 24 12.61 12.09 -12.50
N ALA A 25 11.91 13.20 -12.72
CA ALA A 25 12.48 14.39 -13.36
C ALA A 25 13.63 14.98 -12.52
N LEU A 26 13.47 15.07 -11.21
CA LEU A 26 14.52 15.54 -10.30
C LEU A 26 15.70 14.57 -10.21
N GLU A 27 15.44 13.26 -10.17
CA GLU A 27 16.49 12.24 -10.22
C GLU A 27 17.32 12.37 -11.50
N PHE A 28 16.65 12.54 -12.63
CA PHE A 28 17.32 12.74 -13.92
C PHE A 28 18.18 14.01 -13.92
N ALA A 29 17.61 15.13 -13.46
CA ALA A 29 18.32 16.43 -13.49
C ALA A 29 19.51 16.49 -12.51
N THR A 30 19.43 15.76 -11.41
CA THR A 30 20.48 15.79 -10.34
C THR A 30 21.43 14.60 -10.35
N GLU A 31 21.17 13.60 -11.20
CA GLU A 31 21.86 12.31 -11.21
C GLU A 31 21.86 11.58 -9.85
N LYS A 32 20.87 11.87 -9.01
CA LYS A 32 20.73 11.28 -7.67
C LYS A 32 19.44 10.49 -7.58
N GLN A 33 19.47 9.38 -6.85
CA GLN A 33 18.29 8.59 -6.55
C GLN A 33 17.57 9.11 -5.30
N ALA A 34 16.25 9.21 -5.38
CA ALA A 34 15.43 9.59 -4.24
C ALA A 34 15.26 8.39 -3.27
N VAL A 35 15.37 8.67 -1.99
CA VAL A 35 14.95 7.73 -0.95
C VAL A 35 13.44 7.88 -0.76
N VAL A 36 12.69 6.84 -1.11
CA VAL A 36 11.24 6.78 -0.90
C VAL A 36 10.97 6.30 0.53
N ILE A 37 10.23 7.10 1.30
CA ILE A 37 9.93 6.81 2.71
C ILE A 37 8.50 6.31 2.94
N GLY A 38 7.60 6.51 1.99
CA GLY A 38 6.22 6.02 2.04
C GLY A 38 6.09 4.55 1.64
N LYS A 39 4.86 4.03 1.69
CA LYS A 39 4.54 2.66 1.26
C LYS A 39 5.06 2.39 -0.17
N PRO A 40 5.55 1.20 -0.44
CA PRO A 40 5.67 0.00 0.40
C PRO A 40 6.94 -0.05 1.28
N ASN A 41 7.64 1.07 1.49
CA ASN A 41 8.89 1.07 2.26
C ASN A 41 8.65 0.57 3.70
N PRO A 42 9.42 -0.42 4.18
CA PRO A 42 9.30 -0.99 5.53
C PRO A 42 9.35 0.04 6.66
N HIS A 43 10.12 1.10 6.48
CA HIS A 43 10.31 2.12 7.51
C HIS A 43 9.00 2.81 7.91
N LEU A 44 8.10 3.06 6.96
CA LEU A 44 6.79 3.64 7.27
C LEU A 44 5.96 2.72 8.17
N PHE A 45 5.91 1.42 7.85
CA PHE A 45 5.18 0.43 8.66
C PHE A 45 5.77 0.32 10.07
N GLN A 46 7.11 0.25 10.17
CA GLN A 46 7.80 0.21 11.46
C GLN A 46 7.48 1.43 12.33
N LEU A 47 7.52 2.64 11.74
CA LEU A 47 7.21 3.87 12.45
C LEU A 47 5.75 3.91 12.91
N ALA A 48 4.82 3.49 12.06
CA ALA A 48 3.39 3.52 12.37
C ALA A 48 3.04 2.70 13.61
N VAL A 49 3.70 1.55 13.80
CA VAL A 49 3.39 0.62 14.89
C VAL A 49 4.44 0.60 16.01
N LYS A 50 5.42 1.48 15.95
CA LYS A 50 6.58 1.52 16.87
C LYS A 50 6.22 1.42 18.34
N HIS A 51 5.12 2.04 18.75
CA HIS A 51 4.71 2.15 20.14
C HIS A 51 3.67 1.10 20.57
N TRP A 52 3.26 0.20 19.67
CA TRP A 52 2.22 -0.77 19.98
C TRP A 52 2.73 -1.97 20.78
N GLY A 53 4.03 -2.29 20.67
CA GLY A 53 4.62 -3.44 21.35
C GLY A 53 4.05 -4.79 20.90
N LEU A 54 3.41 -4.82 19.72
CA LEU A 54 2.80 -6.02 19.16
C LEU A 54 3.71 -6.65 18.08
N PRO A 55 3.73 -7.96 17.95
CA PRO A 55 4.40 -8.62 16.84
C PRO A 55 3.67 -8.30 15.52
N PHE A 56 4.39 -8.15 14.41
CA PHE A 56 3.82 -7.79 13.11
C PHE A 56 2.71 -8.75 12.66
N GLN A 57 2.82 -10.04 12.98
CA GLN A 57 1.82 -11.06 12.65
C GLN A 57 0.45 -10.82 13.30
N SER A 58 0.39 -10.01 14.36
CA SER A 58 -0.86 -9.63 15.04
C SER A 58 -1.45 -8.31 14.53
N ILE A 59 -0.82 -7.69 13.53
CA ILE A 59 -1.23 -6.40 12.98
C ILE A 59 -1.84 -6.62 11.60
N TYR A 60 -2.98 -5.97 11.37
CA TYR A 60 -3.67 -6.00 10.09
C TYR A 60 -3.47 -4.68 9.35
N MET A 61 -3.00 -4.76 8.11
CA MET A 61 -2.99 -3.66 7.17
C MET A 61 -4.19 -3.80 6.23
N LEU A 62 -5.04 -2.78 6.21
CA LEU A 62 -6.14 -2.67 5.27
C LEU A 62 -5.80 -1.64 4.20
N GLY A 63 -6.04 -1.96 2.95
CA GLY A 63 -5.82 -1.02 1.85
C GLY A 63 -6.39 -1.51 0.54
N ASP A 64 -6.45 -0.61 -0.43
CA ASP A 64 -6.98 -0.84 -1.77
C ASP A 64 -5.87 -0.97 -2.83
N ASP A 65 -4.63 -0.67 -2.47
CA ASP A 65 -3.46 -0.72 -3.34
C ASP A 65 -2.67 -2.01 -3.10
N LEU A 66 -2.72 -2.90 -4.11
CA LEU A 66 -2.12 -4.23 -4.00
C LEU A 66 -0.60 -4.18 -3.77
N ASP A 67 0.11 -3.27 -4.46
CA ASP A 67 1.56 -3.18 -4.35
C ASP A 67 2.00 -2.46 -3.08
N SER A 68 1.45 -1.26 -2.85
CA SER A 68 1.92 -0.40 -1.76
C SER A 68 1.39 -0.81 -0.39
N ASP A 69 0.11 -1.20 -0.29
CA ASP A 69 -0.51 -1.56 0.98
C ASP A 69 -0.27 -3.04 1.30
N ILE A 70 -0.73 -3.92 0.40
CA ILE A 70 -0.71 -5.36 0.64
C ILE A 70 0.71 -5.91 0.53
N GLY A 71 1.42 -5.56 -0.54
CA GLY A 71 2.82 -5.96 -0.73
C GLY A 71 3.72 -5.44 0.38
N GLY A 72 3.53 -4.18 0.78
CA GLY A 72 4.26 -3.58 1.90
C GLY A 72 4.01 -4.32 3.22
N ALA A 73 2.76 -4.61 3.55
CA ALA A 73 2.37 -5.34 4.76
C ALA A 73 2.93 -6.78 4.76
N ASN A 74 2.80 -7.48 3.64
CA ASN A 74 3.31 -8.85 3.50
C ASN A 74 4.83 -8.91 3.72
N ASN A 75 5.58 -7.94 3.19
CA ASN A 75 7.02 -7.84 3.38
C ASN A 75 7.42 -7.60 4.85
N MET A 76 6.51 -7.04 5.64
CA MET A 76 6.70 -6.85 7.09
C MET A 76 6.24 -8.06 7.92
N GLY A 77 5.62 -9.06 7.31
CA GLY A 77 5.01 -10.17 8.02
C GLY A 77 3.71 -9.82 8.74
N MET A 78 3.05 -8.73 8.33
CA MET A 78 1.72 -8.35 8.82
C MET A 78 0.64 -9.16 8.11
N GLN A 79 -0.53 -9.26 8.73
CA GLN A 79 -1.73 -9.69 8.04
C GLN A 79 -2.21 -8.58 7.08
N SER A 80 -2.78 -8.95 5.95
CA SER A 80 -3.23 -7.96 4.97
C SER A 80 -4.66 -8.23 4.50
N ALA A 81 -5.47 -7.18 4.42
CA ALA A 81 -6.82 -7.23 3.89
C ALA A 81 -6.97 -6.25 2.71
N LEU A 82 -7.14 -6.81 1.52
CA LEU A 82 -7.38 -6.02 0.31
C LEU A 82 -8.86 -5.63 0.25
N VAL A 83 -9.12 -4.33 0.22
CA VAL A 83 -10.46 -3.78 0.13
C VAL A 83 -10.83 -3.56 -1.33
N ARG A 84 -12.02 -4.04 -1.76
CA ARG A 84 -12.54 -3.85 -3.12
C ARG A 84 -13.06 -2.43 -3.34
N ALA A 85 -12.19 -1.46 -3.19
CA ALA A 85 -12.48 -0.03 -3.35
C ALA A 85 -11.33 0.65 -4.10
N GLY A 86 -11.46 1.92 -4.41
CA GLY A 86 -10.40 2.79 -4.93
C GLY A 86 -9.57 2.19 -6.07
N LYS A 87 -8.34 1.82 -5.77
CA LYS A 87 -7.37 1.27 -6.72
C LYS A 87 -7.56 -0.22 -7.01
N TYR A 88 -8.40 -0.93 -6.27
CA TYR A 88 -8.62 -2.36 -6.49
C TYR A 88 -8.97 -2.67 -7.94
N ARG A 89 -8.29 -3.67 -8.51
CA ARG A 89 -8.58 -4.23 -9.83
C ARG A 89 -8.40 -5.75 -9.77
N GLU A 90 -9.45 -6.48 -10.10
CA GLU A 90 -9.42 -7.94 -10.08
C GLU A 90 -8.38 -8.53 -11.06
N ALA A 91 -8.18 -7.88 -12.20
CA ALA A 91 -7.17 -8.28 -13.17
C ALA A 91 -5.76 -8.17 -12.59
N SER A 92 -5.46 -7.08 -11.86
CA SER A 92 -4.17 -6.90 -11.20
C SER A 92 -3.93 -7.97 -10.13
N LEU A 93 -4.96 -8.28 -9.34
CA LEU A 93 -4.87 -9.33 -8.32
C LEU A 93 -4.59 -10.71 -8.93
N LYS A 94 -5.25 -11.05 -10.05
CA LYS A 94 -5.05 -12.34 -10.74
C LYS A 94 -3.63 -12.49 -11.32
N GLN A 95 -3.05 -11.40 -11.79
CA GLN A 95 -1.72 -11.38 -12.43
C GLN A 95 -0.57 -11.21 -11.42
N SER A 96 -0.87 -10.77 -10.20
CA SER A 96 0.15 -10.48 -9.18
C SER A 96 0.55 -11.73 -8.40
N GLU A 97 1.81 -11.78 -8.01
CA GLU A 97 2.32 -12.74 -7.02
C GLU A 97 1.96 -12.34 -5.59
N ILE A 98 1.60 -11.08 -5.37
CA ILE A 98 1.18 -10.57 -4.06
C ILE A 98 -0.20 -11.16 -3.73
N LYS A 99 -0.27 -11.87 -2.61
CA LYS A 99 -1.50 -12.48 -2.13
C LYS A 99 -1.91 -11.83 -0.81
N PRO A 100 -3.08 -11.17 -0.75
CA PRO A 100 -3.62 -10.69 0.51
C PRO A 100 -4.02 -11.88 1.41
N SER A 101 -3.94 -11.69 2.72
CA SER A 101 -4.48 -12.68 3.68
C SER A 101 -6.00 -12.76 3.58
N TYR A 102 -6.64 -11.63 3.31
CA TYR A 102 -8.10 -11.51 3.17
C TYR A 102 -8.46 -10.56 2.04
N ILE A 103 -9.66 -10.76 1.48
CA ILE A 103 -10.28 -9.82 0.53
C ILE A 103 -11.66 -9.48 1.08
N ILE A 104 -11.94 -8.20 1.27
CA ILE A 104 -13.20 -7.69 1.80
C ILE A 104 -13.82 -6.67 0.85
N ASN A 105 -15.14 -6.54 0.87
CA ASN A 105 -15.81 -5.58 -0.01
C ASN A 105 -15.74 -4.16 0.55
N SER A 106 -15.77 -4.04 1.86
CA SER A 106 -15.75 -2.77 2.59
C SER A 106 -14.95 -2.90 3.89
N VAL A 107 -14.42 -1.80 4.38
CA VAL A 107 -13.85 -1.73 5.74
C VAL A 107 -14.90 -2.08 6.80
N ALA A 108 -16.18 -1.86 6.52
CA ALA A 108 -17.29 -2.24 7.39
C ALA A 108 -17.39 -3.77 7.64
N ASP A 109 -16.81 -4.59 6.77
CA ASP A 109 -16.80 -6.06 6.91
C ASP A 109 -15.76 -6.54 7.95
N LEU A 110 -14.89 -5.64 8.41
CA LEU A 110 -13.77 -5.97 9.29
C LEU A 110 -14.20 -6.58 10.64
N PRO A 111 -15.24 -6.07 11.33
CA PRO A 111 -15.70 -6.67 12.58
C PRO A 111 -16.09 -8.15 12.44
N GLU A 112 -16.79 -8.48 11.35
CA GLU A 112 -17.16 -9.87 11.05
C GLU A 112 -15.93 -10.73 10.76
N LEU A 113 -15.00 -10.22 9.94
CA LEU A 113 -13.76 -10.90 9.61
C LEU A 113 -12.93 -11.26 10.86
N LEU A 114 -12.89 -10.35 11.83
CA LEU A 114 -12.11 -10.51 13.06
C LEU A 114 -12.94 -11.13 14.22
N HIS A 115 -14.18 -11.57 13.97
CA HIS A 115 -15.11 -12.09 14.99
C HIS A 115 -15.33 -11.11 16.17
N LEU A 116 -15.28 -9.81 15.87
CA LEU A 116 -15.56 -8.74 16.83
C LEU A 116 -17.08 -8.43 16.79
N ASN A 117 -17.82 -8.97 17.75
CA ASN A 117 -19.25 -8.70 17.92
C ASN A 117 -19.48 -7.55 18.91
#